data_b78deb3115ff175fc062600afaf3dce0
#
_entry.id   b78deb3115ff175fc062600afaf3dce0
#
_cell.length_a   1.000
_cell.length_b   1.000
_cell.length_c   1.000
_cell.angle_alpha   90.00
_cell.angle_beta   90.00
_cell.angle_gamma   90.00
#
_symmetry.space_group_name_H-M   'P 1'
#
loop_
_entity.id
_entity.type
_entity.pdbx_description
1 polymer ?
#
loop_
_entity_poly.entity_id
_entity_poly.type
_entity_poly.pdbx_seq_one_letter_code
_entity_poly.pdbx_strand_id
1 'polypeptide(L)'
;MSRQELVTGIPITVIDADAVSHIGKELGHVREDVRDCTYLAEAKRVLPVKGYRSAIGSYWNAVVDDLRRKVIHRSLDLFNKEMKFRKNIERYEDFQDHVTDYDLIEGAYKIGVLSWEARKMLQQARETRNLFDGHPQSTEPGLLKVLSLISDCNKYVLSEEFPPSIIDISEYIAQMDSANFARNELAVDQAFSDLPQVYKSELINRLYSSYEGRRPPDFE
;
A
#
# COMPACT_ATOMS: atom_id res chain seq x y z
N MET A 1 26.79 -9.01 49.99
CA MET A 1 25.64 -9.15 49.07
C MET A 1 26.17 -9.52 47.70
N SER A 2 25.91 -10.72 47.27
CA SER A 2 26.50 -11.35 46.07
C SER A 2 25.82 -10.83 44.82
N ARG A 3 26.63 -10.62 43.77
CA ARG A 3 26.20 -10.20 42.42
C ARG A 3 25.20 -11.13 41.71
N GLN A 4 24.81 -12.22 42.35
CA GLN A 4 23.87 -13.22 41.80
C GLN A 4 22.39 -12.91 42.08
N GLU A 5 22.05 -11.98 42.98
CA GLU A 5 20.64 -11.67 43.30
C GLU A 5 19.97 -10.66 42.35
N LEU A 6 20.69 -10.04 41.42
CA LEU A 6 20.16 -9.06 40.48
C LEU A 6 19.64 -9.66 39.13
N VAL A 7 19.81 -10.96 38.91
CA VAL A 7 19.40 -11.63 37.68
C VAL A 7 18.06 -12.40 37.81
N THR A 8 17.54 -12.54 39.01
CA THR A 8 16.34 -13.36 39.29
C THR A 8 15.00 -12.62 39.14
N GLY A 9 15.00 -11.38 38.64
CA GLY A 9 13.79 -10.57 38.50
C GLY A 9 13.24 -10.41 37.07
N ILE A 10 13.90 -10.97 36.07
CA ILE A 10 13.34 -10.95 34.70
C ILE A 10 12.39 -12.16 34.60
N PRO A 11 11.07 -11.94 34.47
CA PRO A 11 10.16 -13.06 34.30
C PRO A 11 10.58 -13.82 33.04
N ILE A 12 10.72 -15.15 33.17
CA ILE A 12 10.93 -16.02 32.03
C ILE A 12 9.74 -15.81 31.13
N THR A 13 9.95 -15.15 29.96
CA THR A 13 8.89 -14.90 29.01
C THR A 13 8.47 -16.23 28.41
N VAL A 14 7.30 -16.72 28.80
CA VAL A 14 6.72 -17.94 28.23
C VAL A 14 6.36 -17.63 26.79
N ILE A 15 6.95 -18.38 25.87
CA ILE A 15 6.62 -18.28 24.44
C ILE A 15 5.19 -18.80 24.23
N ASP A 16 4.37 -17.99 23.60
CA ASP A 16 3.01 -18.34 23.20
C ASP A 16 3.07 -19.19 21.92
N ALA A 17 2.90 -20.50 22.09
CA ALA A 17 2.97 -21.46 20.97
C ALA A 17 1.85 -21.25 19.94
N ASP A 18 0.67 -20.80 20.38
CA ASP A 18 -0.46 -20.51 19.49
C ASP A 18 -0.15 -19.26 18.65
N ALA A 19 0.45 -18.23 19.27
CA ALA A 19 0.89 -17.04 18.55
C ALA A 19 1.95 -17.38 17.49
N VAL A 20 2.91 -18.25 17.80
CA VAL A 20 3.94 -18.73 16.84
C VAL A 20 3.28 -19.45 15.66
N SER A 21 2.34 -20.36 15.94
CA SER A 21 1.66 -21.12 14.89
C SER A 21 0.83 -20.22 13.99
N HIS A 22 0.08 -19.29 14.56
CA HIS A 22 -0.76 -18.36 13.79
C HIS A 22 0.04 -17.39 12.93
N ILE A 23 1.07 -16.74 13.49
CA ILE A 23 1.91 -15.83 12.68
C ILE A 23 2.65 -16.58 11.56
N GLY A 24 3.06 -17.83 11.81
CA GLY A 24 3.69 -18.67 10.78
C GLY A 24 2.76 -18.93 9.59
N LYS A 25 1.48 -19.20 9.86
CA LYS A 25 0.47 -19.38 8.81
C LYS A 25 0.20 -18.08 8.05
N GLU A 26 0.01 -16.99 8.77
CA GLU A 26 -0.26 -15.67 8.20
C GLU A 26 0.90 -15.19 7.30
N LEU A 27 2.15 -15.37 7.72
CA LEU A 27 3.32 -15.05 6.90
C LEU A 27 3.45 -15.93 5.65
N GLY A 28 2.88 -17.14 5.67
CA GLY A 28 2.77 -17.99 4.49
C GLY A 28 1.93 -17.40 3.36
N HIS A 29 1.00 -16.52 3.68
CA HIS A 29 0.13 -15.83 2.70
C HIS A 29 0.79 -14.55 2.11
N VAL A 30 1.84 -14.03 2.75
CA VAL A 30 2.54 -12.82 2.27
C VAL A 30 3.38 -13.15 1.04
N ARG A 31 3.41 -12.24 0.04
CA ARG A 31 4.27 -12.37 -1.14
C ARG A 31 5.74 -12.54 -0.74
N GLU A 32 6.49 -13.26 -1.57
CA GLU A 32 7.91 -13.59 -1.29
C GLU A 32 8.79 -12.34 -1.16
N ASP A 33 8.58 -11.36 -2.02
CA ASP A 33 9.35 -10.11 -2.04
C ASP A 33 9.17 -9.23 -0.79
N VAL A 34 8.08 -9.43 -0.03
CA VAL A 34 7.78 -8.68 1.20
C VAL A 34 8.05 -9.51 2.46
N ARG A 35 7.96 -10.83 2.38
CA ARG A 35 7.98 -11.76 3.52
C ARG A 35 9.19 -11.60 4.44
N ASP A 36 10.34 -11.28 3.88
CA ASP A 36 11.60 -11.16 4.60
C ASP A 36 11.97 -9.70 4.92
N CYS A 37 11.03 -8.76 4.78
CA CYS A 37 11.28 -7.38 5.16
C CYS A 37 11.53 -7.24 6.67
N THR A 38 12.31 -6.23 7.06
CA THR A 38 12.71 -5.99 8.46
C THR A 38 11.53 -5.83 9.40
N TYR A 39 10.45 -5.22 8.96
CA TYR A 39 9.24 -5.00 9.76
C TYR A 39 8.52 -6.30 10.11
N LEU A 40 8.33 -7.19 9.13
CA LEU A 40 7.71 -8.50 9.38
C LEU A 40 8.62 -9.40 10.21
N ALA A 41 9.95 -9.34 10.00
CA ALA A 41 10.91 -10.04 10.83
C ALA A 41 10.87 -9.57 12.29
N GLU A 42 10.64 -8.28 12.55
CA GLU A 42 10.45 -7.74 13.89
C GLU A 42 9.14 -8.22 14.52
N ALA A 43 8.03 -8.10 13.82
CA ALA A 43 6.72 -8.58 14.28
C ALA A 43 6.78 -10.07 14.65
N LYS A 44 7.44 -10.90 13.84
CA LYS A 44 7.67 -12.32 14.09
C LYS A 44 8.46 -12.58 15.39
N ARG A 45 9.40 -11.70 15.74
CA ARG A 45 10.21 -11.84 16.96
C ARG A 45 9.45 -11.44 18.22
N VAL A 46 8.65 -10.36 18.17
CA VAL A 46 8.02 -9.79 19.37
C VAL A 46 6.66 -10.41 19.70
N LEU A 47 5.92 -10.93 18.72
CA LEU A 47 4.59 -11.51 18.93
C LEU A 47 4.61 -12.73 19.90
N PRO A 48 5.53 -13.71 19.77
CA PRO A 48 5.57 -14.86 20.65
C PRO A 48 5.87 -14.53 22.13
N VAL A 49 6.50 -13.39 22.37
CA VAL A 49 6.81 -12.90 23.72
C VAL A 49 5.80 -11.86 24.22
N LYS A 50 4.62 -11.84 23.60
CA LYS A 50 3.50 -10.95 23.93
C LYS A 50 3.79 -9.45 23.72
N GLY A 51 4.76 -9.10 22.89
CA GLY A 51 5.01 -7.72 22.45
C GLY A 51 3.97 -7.24 21.44
N TYR A 52 2.70 -7.28 21.83
CA TYR A 52 1.57 -7.09 20.92
C TYR A 52 1.49 -5.69 20.30
N ARG A 53 1.80 -4.64 21.08
CA ARG A 53 1.86 -3.26 20.56
C ARG A 53 2.92 -3.13 19.47
N SER A 54 4.14 -3.59 19.77
CA SER A 54 5.24 -3.55 18.81
C SER A 54 4.95 -4.41 17.57
N ALA A 55 4.27 -5.55 17.73
CA ALA A 55 3.84 -6.38 16.61
C ALA A 55 2.86 -5.64 15.70
N ILE A 56 1.87 -4.91 16.26
CA ILE A 56 0.93 -4.08 15.51
C ILE A 56 1.68 -2.99 14.74
N GLY A 57 2.56 -2.24 15.41
CA GLY A 57 3.32 -1.14 14.78
C GLY A 57 4.23 -1.64 13.66
N SER A 58 5.01 -2.69 13.90
CA SER A 58 5.90 -3.26 12.90
C SER A 58 5.12 -3.83 11.70
N TYR A 59 4.01 -4.54 11.95
CA TYR A 59 3.18 -5.06 10.86
C TYR A 59 2.57 -3.94 10.01
N TRP A 60 2.07 -2.90 10.67
CA TRP A 60 1.54 -1.72 10.00
C TRP A 60 2.59 -1.01 9.14
N ASN A 61 3.83 -0.89 9.63
CA ASN A 61 4.92 -0.30 8.85
C ASN A 61 5.21 -1.08 7.57
N ALA A 62 5.13 -2.43 7.60
CA ALA A 62 5.24 -3.25 6.40
C ALA A 62 4.12 -2.95 5.38
N VAL A 63 2.88 -2.79 5.86
CA VAL A 63 1.72 -2.42 5.01
C VAL A 63 1.91 -1.06 4.36
N VAL A 64 2.33 -0.05 5.14
CA VAL A 64 2.55 1.31 4.64
C VAL A 64 3.66 1.32 3.59
N ASP A 65 4.77 0.60 3.84
CA ASP A 65 5.88 0.50 2.89
C ASP A 65 5.43 -0.14 1.57
N ASP A 66 4.76 -1.28 1.63
CA ASP A 66 4.27 -1.98 0.44
C ASP A 66 3.22 -1.16 -0.34
N LEU A 67 2.33 -0.49 0.38
CA LEU A 67 1.31 0.35 -0.24
C LEU A 67 1.91 1.57 -0.95
N ARG A 68 2.95 2.21 -0.38
CA ARG A 68 3.71 3.28 -1.05
C ARG A 68 4.33 2.80 -2.35
N ARG A 69 4.97 1.63 -2.33
CA ARG A 69 5.57 1.01 -3.53
C ARG A 69 4.52 0.72 -4.60
N LYS A 70 3.35 0.21 -4.21
CA LYS A 70 2.23 -0.05 -5.13
C LYS A 70 1.68 1.23 -5.74
N VAL A 71 1.57 2.32 -4.96
CA VAL A 71 1.15 3.63 -5.46
C VAL A 71 2.15 4.18 -6.48
N ILE A 72 3.46 4.12 -6.18
CA ILE A 72 4.51 4.55 -7.11
C ILE A 72 4.46 3.73 -8.40
N HIS A 73 4.35 2.41 -8.27
CA HIS A 73 4.29 1.52 -9.41
C HIS A 73 3.05 1.77 -10.29
N ARG A 74 1.91 2.05 -9.66
CA ARG A 74 0.64 2.31 -10.37
C ARG A 74 0.70 3.59 -11.18
N SER A 75 0.89 4.72 -10.55
CA SER A 75 1.15 6.04 -11.14
C SER A 75 1.25 7.12 -10.05
N LEU A 76 2.41 7.68 -9.88
CA LEU A 76 2.62 8.76 -8.92
C LEU A 76 1.94 10.07 -9.37
N ASP A 77 1.91 10.33 -10.67
CA ASP A 77 1.24 11.50 -11.24
C ASP A 77 -0.26 11.48 -10.99
N LEU A 78 -0.90 10.30 -11.17
CA LEU A 78 -2.32 10.15 -10.85
C LEU A 78 -2.58 10.35 -9.36
N PHE A 79 -1.73 9.78 -8.51
CA PHE A 79 -1.83 9.96 -7.07
C PHE A 79 -1.79 11.43 -6.67
N ASN A 80 -0.82 12.20 -7.18
CA ASN A 80 -0.70 13.64 -6.95
C ASN A 80 -1.94 14.40 -7.43
N LYS A 81 -2.43 14.08 -8.63
CA LYS A 81 -3.60 14.70 -9.24
C LYS A 81 -4.87 14.48 -8.41
N GLU A 82 -5.08 13.26 -7.92
CA GLU A 82 -6.26 12.91 -7.14
C GLU A 82 -6.23 13.45 -5.72
N MET A 83 -5.05 13.53 -5.11
CA MET A 83 -4.90 13.95 -3.72
C MET A 83 -4.68 15.46 -3.56
N LYS A 84 -4.17 16.14 -4.59
CA LYS A 84 -3.95 17.60 -4.62
C LYS A 84 -3.14 18.12 -3.44
N PHE A 85 -2.04 17.45 -3.13
CA PHE A 85 -1.12 17.89 -2.09
C PHE A 85 -0.55 19.28 -2.40
N ARG A 86 -0.11 20.01 -1.37
CA ARG A 86 0.57 21.30 -1.54
C ARG A 86 1.89 21.18 -2.31
N LYS A 87 2.56 20.03 -2.14
CA LYS A 87 3.78 19.66 -2.84
C LYS A 87 3.54 18.30 -3.50
N ASN A 88 3.89 18.17 -4.76
CA ASN A 88 3.84 16.89 -5.45
C ASN A 88 4.83 15.90 -4.80
N ILE A 89 4.42 14.66 -4.73
CA ILE A 89 5.26 13.55 -4.34
C ILE A 89 6.04 13.11 -5.58
N GLU A 90 7.37 13.18 -5.54
CA GLU A 90 8.23 12.85 -6.67
C GLU A 90 8.98 11.53 -6.45
N ARG A 91 9.22 11.17 -5.19
CA ARG A 91 9.97 9.99 -4.79
C ARG A 91 9.44 9.38 -3.50
N TYR A 92 9.94 8.20 -3.17
CA TYR A 92 9.50 7.44 -2.00
C TYR A 92 9.61 8.22 -0.68
N GLU A 93 10.71 8.94 -0.48
CA GLU A 93 10.98 9.69 0.76
C GLU A 93 9.95 10.79 1.03
N ASP A 94 9.41 11.41 -0.03
CA ASP A 94 8.41 12.49 0.11
C ASP A 94 7.11 12.02 0.79
N PHE A 95 6.81 10.72 0.74
CA PHE A 95 5.65 10.17 1.44
C PHE A 95 5.72 10.36 2.95
N GLN A 96 6.91 10.25 3.56
CA GLN A 96 7.06 10.40 5.01
C GLN A 96 6.73 11.82 5.47
N ASP A 97 7.10 12.82 4.67
CA ASP A 97 6.99 14.21 5.05
C ASP A 97 5.63 14.83 4.69
N HIS A 98 4.93 14.28 3.69
CA HIS A 98 3.80 14.97 3.07
C HIS A 98 2.52 14.13 3.00
N VAL A 99 2.56 12.83 3.28
CA VAL A 99 1.42 11.93 3.13
C VAL A 99 1.14 11.19 4.43
N THR A 100 -0.03 11.44 5.01
CA THR A 100 -0.46 10.66 6.19
C THR A 100 -0.90 9.25 5.78
N ASP A 101 -0.91 8.31 6.73
CA ASP A 101 -1.43 6.96 6.47
C ASP A 101 -2.89 6.98 5.96
N TYR A 102 -3.69 7.95 6.43
CA TYR A 102 -5.05 8.16 5.94
C TYR A 102 -5.04 8.54 4.47
N ASP A 103 -4.26 9.54 4.09
CA ASP A 103 -4.17 10.03 2.71
C ASP A 103 -3.61 8.96 1.76
N LEU A 104 -2.65 8.16 2.24
CA LEU A 104 -2.09 7.04 1.47
C LEU A 104 -3.18 6.02 1.11
N ILE A 105 -4.00 5.61 2.08
CA ILE A 105 -5.10 4.66 1.87
C ILE A 105 -6.16 5.25 0.92
N GLU A 106 -6.56 6.51 1.16
CA GLU A 106 -7.54 7.18 0.31
C GLU A 106 -7.05 7.36 -1.12
N GLY A 107 -5.80 7.79 -1.27
CA GLY A 107 -5.18 7.96 -2.59
C GLY A 107 -5.01 6.64 -3.33
N ALA A 108 -4.53 5.60 -2.64
CA ALA A 108 -4.42 4.25 -3.21
C ALA A 108 -5.77 3.71 -3.71
N TYR A 109 -6.86 3.98 -2.98
CA TYR A 109 -8.21 3.65 -3.43
C TYR A 109 -8.61 4.45 -4.68
N LYS A 110 -8.39 5.76 -4.70
CA LYS A 110 -8.76 6.62 -5.84
C LYS A 110 -8.06 6.23 -7.13
N ILE A 111 -6.81 5.79 -7.05
CA ILE A 111 -6.04 5.36 -8.23
C ILE A 111 -6.18 3.87 -8.56
N GLY A 112 -7.09 3.17 -7.87
CA GLY A 112 -7.40 1.77 -8.15
C GLY A 112 -6.33 0.75 -7.70
N VAL A 113 -5.49 1.12 -6.73
CA VAL A 113 -4.59 0.18 -6.03
C VAL A 113 -5.35 -0.64 -5.00
N LEU A 114 -6.33 -0.03 -4.33
CA LEU A 114 -7.17 -0.68 -3.35
C LEU A 114 -8.61 -0.76 -3.82
N SER A 115 -9.30 -1.86 -3.50
CA SER A 115 -10.76 -1.96 -3.61
C SER A 115 -11.45 -1.13 -2.53
N TRP A 116 -12.77 -0.90 -2.69
CA TRP A 116 -13.58 -0.23 -1.66
C TRP A 116 -13.51 -0.97 -0.31
N GLU A 117 -13.59 -2.31 -0.34
CA GLU A 117 -13.51 -3.15 0.86
C GLU A 117 -12.14 -3.03 1.52
N ALA A 118 -11.05 -3.18 0.75
CA ALA A 118 -9.68 -3.05 1.22
C ALA A 118 -9.44 -1.68 1.90
N ARG A 119 -9.90 -0.58 1.28
CA ARG A 119 -9.84 0.76 1.86
C ARG A 119 -10.50 0.81 3.24
N LYS A 120 -11.71 0.24 3.40
CA LYS A 120 -12.45 0.25 4.67
C LYS A 120 -11.74 -0.57 5.74
N MET A 121 -11.26 -1.75 5.40
CA MET A 121 -10.54 -2.63 6.33
C MET A 121 -9.20 -2.03 6.76
N LEU A 122 -8.47 -1.41 5.85
CA LEU A 122 -7.21 -0.73 6.18
C LEU A 122 -7.43 0.53 7.03
N GLN A 123 -8.49 1.30 6.82
CA GLN A 123 -8.84 2.41 7.73
C GLN A 123 -9.12 1.90 9.15
N GLN A 124 -9.81 0.77 9.29
CA GLN A 124 -10.03 0.13 10.60
C GLN A 124 -8.73 -0.40 11.22
N ALA A 125 -7.85 -1.01 10.42
CA ALA A 125 -6.53 -1.45 10.87
C ALA A 125 -5.67 -0.26 11.34
N ARG A 126 -5.69 0.86 10.60
CA ARG A 126 -5.04 2.12 10.98
C ARG A 126 -5.54 2.65 12.33
N GLU A 127 -6.85 2.67 12.54
CA GLU A 127 -7.43 3.09 13.84
C GLU A 127 -7.00 2.16 14.97
N THR A 128 -6.96 0.84 14.71
CA THR A 128 -6.45 -0.15 15.68
C THR A 128 -4.98 0.12 16.03
N ARG A 129 -4.14 0.38 15.03
CA ARG A 129 -2.73 0.74 15.24
C ARG A 129 -2.62 2.04 16.05
N ASN A 130 -3.35 3.08 15.69
CA ASN A 130 -3.31 4.36 16.39
C ASN A 130 -3.72 4.22 17.86
N LEU A 131 -4.72 3.38 18.15
CA LEU A 131 -5.18 3.14 19.51
C LEU A 131 -4.11 2.43 20.35
N PHE A 132 -3.50 1.37 19.83
CA PHE A 132 -2.66 0.50 20.65
C PHE A 132 -1.17 0.87 20.59
N ASP A 133 -0.63 1.23 19.46
CA ASP A 133 0.78 1.59 19.31
C ASP A 133 1.00 3.10 19.52
N GLY A 134 0.08 3.94 19.05
CA GLY A 134 0.23 5.39 19.11
C GLY A 134 -0.29 6.07 20.39
N HIS A 135 -1.09 5.39 21.24
CA HIS A 135 -1.73 6.04 22.39
C HIS A 135 -1.24 5.49 23.73
N PRO A 136 -0.55 6.30 24.57
CA PRO A 136 0.09 5.82 25.80
C PRO A 136 -0.89 5.35 26.88
N GLN A 137 -2.16 5.77 26.83
CA GLN A 137 -3.18 5.39 27.82
C GLN A 137 -4.00 4.16 27.42
N SER A 138 -3.75 3.57 26.24
CA SER A 138 -4.47 2.37 25.84
C SER A 138 -4.04 1.15 26.68
N THR A 139 -4.98 0.23 26.89
CA THR A 139 -4.67 -1.08 27.48
C THR A 139 -3.88 -1.93 26.51
N GLU A 140 -3.22 -2.99 27.00
CA GLU A 140 -2.53 -3.95 26.11
C GLU A 140 -3.56 -4.68 25.22
N PRO A 141 -3.33 -4.76 23.90
CA PRO A 141 -4.21 -5.51 23.01
C PRO A 141 -4.14 -7.01 23.31
N GLY A 142 -5.27 -7.71 23.14
CA GLY A 142 -5.26 -9.18 23.21
C GLY A 142 -4.75 -9.79 21.90
N LEU A 143 -4.24 -11.03 21.99
CA LEU A 143 -3.71 -11.78 20.82
C LEU A 143 -4.67 -11.79 19.63
N LEU A 144 -5.96 -12.07 19.85
CA LEU A 144 -6.96 -12.11 18.76
C LEU A 144 -7.09 -10.79 18.01
N LYS A 145 -6.93 -9.65 18.71
CA LYS A 145 -6.98 -8.34 18.07
C LYS A 145 -5.78 -8.11 17.15
N VAL A 146 -4.61 -8.56 17.59
CA VAL A 146 -3.37 -8.48 16.78
C VAL A 146 -3.48 -9.38 15.55
N LEU A 147 -3.93 -10.63 15.74
CA LEU A 147 -4.08 -11.58 14.64
C LEU A 147 -5.13 -11.13 13.62
N SER A 148 -6.24 -10.52 14.06
CA SER A 148 -7.22 -9.92 13.16
C SER A 148 -6.60 -8.83 12.29
N LEU A 149 -5.83 -7.92 12.89
CA LEU A 149 -5.14 -6.88 12.12
C LEU A 149 -4.16 -7.49 11.12
N ILE A 150 -3.37 -8.47 11.53
CA ILE A 150 -2.40 -9.16 10.67
C ILE A 150 -3.11 -9.81 9.47
N SER A 151 -4.21 -10.52 9.73
CA SER A 151 -4.98 -11.19 8.67
C SER A 151 -5.57 -10.19 7.67
N ASP A 152 -6.13 -9.07 8.14
CA ASP A 152 -6.64 -8.01 7.28
C ASP A 152 -5.51 -7.37 6.45
N CYS A 153 -4.37 -7.05 7.07
CA CYS A 153 -3.20 -6.51 6.39
C CYS A 153 -2.67 -7.44 5.29
N ASN A 154 -2.62 -8.74 5.57
CA ASN A 154 -2.22 -9.73 4.58
C ASN A 154 -3.22 -9.78 3.43
N LYS A 155 -4.50 -10.03 3.74
CA LYS A 155 -5.54 -10.21 2.74
C LYS A 155 -5.65 -9.03 1.76
N TYR A 156 -5.54 -7.80 2.25
CA TYR A 156 -5.84 -6.62 1.45
C TYR A 156 -4.61 -5.88 0.91
N VAL A 157 -3.40 -6.21 1.38
CA VAL A 157 -2.17 -5.55 0.91
C VAL A 157 -1.03 -6.54 0.68
N LEU A 158 -0.56 -7.25 1.70
CA LEU A 158 0.74 -7.94 1.62
C LEU A 158 0.73 -9.22 0.77
N SER A 159 -0.46 -9.82 0.54
CA SER A 159 -0.63 -10.94 -0.41
C SER A 159 -0.99 -10.49 -1.82
N GLU A 160 -1.50 -9.26 -1.98
CA GLU A 160 -1.94 -8.75 -3.26
C GLU A 160 -0.75 -8.35 -4.15
N GLU A 161 -0.78 -8.76 -5.41
CA GLU A 161 0.22 -8.39 -6.40
C GLU A 161 0.22 -6.89 -6.70
N PHE A 162 1.28 -6.41 -7.33
CA PHE A 162 1.31 -5.04 -7.83
C PHE A 162 0.25 -4.86 -8.91
N PRO A 163 -0.58 -3.80 -8.82
CA PRO A 163 -1.52 -3.50 -9.88
C PRO A 163 -0.76 -3.13 -11.16
N PRO A 164 -1.35 -3.34 -12.35
CA PRO A 164 -0.74 -2.89 -13.60
C PRO A 164 -0.33 -1.41 -13.51
N SER A 165 0.86 -1.06 -14.00
CA SER A 165 1.26 0.35 -14.11
C SER A 165 0.37 1.07 -15.11
N ILE A 166 0.00 2.31 -14.80
CA ILE A 166 -0.76 3.15 -15.73
C ILE A 166 0.24 3.81 -16.68
N ILE A 167 0.03 3.64 -17.96
CA ILE A 167 0.81 4.29 -19.00
C ILE A 167 0.63 5.81 -18.89
N ASP A 168 1.73 6.57 -18.94
CA ASP A 168 1.66 8.02 -19.06
C ASP A 168 0.92 8.37 -20.35
N ILE A 169 -0.21 9.09 -20.20
CA ILE A 169 -1.08 9.43 -21.33
C ILE A 169 -0.34 10.30 -22.35
N SER A 170 0.52 11.21 -21.88
CA SER A 170 1.28 12.11 -22.75
C SER A 170 2.32 11.33 -23.54
N GLU A 171 3.03 10.42 -22.90
CA GLU A 171 3.98 9.52 -23.55
C GLU A 171 3.28 8.57 -24.54
N TYR A 172 2.13 8.02 -24.15
CA TYR A 172 1.33 7.16 -25.02
C TYR A 172 0.86 7.90 -26.27
N ILE A 173 0.33 9.13 -26.14
CA ILE A 173 -0.06 9.97 -27.27
C ILE A 173 1.15 10.29 -28.17
N ALA A 174 2.30 10.62 -27.58
CA ALA A 174 3.53 10.87 -28.33
C ALA A 174 4.02 9.62 -29.08
N GLN A 175 3.88 8.44 -28.47
CA GLN A 175 4.19 7.16 -29.14
C GLN A 175 3.21 6.84 -30.28
N MET A 176 1.92 7.17 -30.14
CA MET A 176 0.93 7.01 -31.23
C MET A 176 1.29 7.80 -32.48
N ASP A 177 1.99 8.93 -32.33
CA ASP A 177 2.48 9.76 -33.43
C ASP A 177 3.76 9.25 -34.07
N SER A 178 4.42 8.26 -33.47
CA SER A 178 5.64 7.69 -34.02
C SER A 178 5.35 6.77 -35.21
N ALA A 179 6.24 6.78 -36.21
CA ALA A 179 6.13 5.91 -37.38
C ALA A 179 6.19 4.41 -37.05
N ASN A 180 6.68 4.06 -35.86
CA ASN A 180 6.88 2.68 -35.37
C ASN A 180 5.80 2.24 -34.38
N PHE A 181 4.73 2.97 -34.22
CA PHE A 181 3.66 2.60 -33.29
C PHE A 181 2.99 1.29 -33.74
N ALA A 182 3.28 0.21 -33.02
CA ALA A 182 2.62 -1.07 -33.26
C ALA A 182 1.19 -1.00 -32.71
N ARG A 183 0.20 -0.98 -33.60
CA ARG A 183 -1.23 -1.05 -33.25
C ARG A 183 -1.57 -2.44 -32.74
N ASN A 184 -1.27 -2.71 -31.48
CA ASN A 184 -1.71 -3.91 -30.82
C ASN A 184 -3.04 -3.64 -30.12
N GLU A 185 -4.16 -3.87 -30.83
CA GLU A 185 -5.53 -3.65 -30.33
C GLU A 185 -5.76 -4.35 -28.99
N LEU A 186 -5.26 -5.57 -28.80
CA LEU A 186 -5.44 -6.32 -27.57
C LEU A 186 -4.74 -5.67 -26.37
N ALA A 187 -3.52 -5.14 -26.57
CA ALA A 187 -2.79 -4.45 -25.51
C ALA A 187 -3.44 -3.09 -25.17
N VAL A 188 -4.00 -2.40 -26.17
CA VAL A 188 -4.77 -1.16 -25.95
C VAL A 188 -6.04 -1.43 -25.17
N ASP A 189 -6.80 -2.46 -25.53
CA ASP A 189 -8.03 -2.84 -24.83
C ASP A 189 -7.77 -3.25 -23.38
N GLN A 190 -6.73 -4.03 -23.12
CA GLN A 190 -6.35 -4.39 -21.76
C GLN A 190 -5.91 -3.17 -20.96
N ALA A 191 -5.01 -2.35 -21.48
CA ALA A 191 -4.54 -1.14 -20.79
C ALA A 191 -5.71 -0.18 -20.53
N PHE A 192 -6.64 -0.02 -21.48
CA PHE A 192 -7.82 0.82 -21.31
C PHE A 192 -8.81 0.23 -20.28
N SER A 193 -9.02 -1.07 -20.28
CA SER A 193 -9.94 -1.74 -19.34
C SER A 193 -9.50 -1.55 -17.91
N ASP A 194 -8.20 -1.59 -17.63
CA ASP A 194 -7.61 -1.47 -16.29
C ASP A 194 -7.48 -0.02 -15.79
N LEU A 195 -7.70 0.97 -16.66
CA LEU A 195 -7.66 2.38 -16.26
C LEU A 195 -8.85 2.74 -15.35
N PRO A 196 -8.62 3.51 -14.26
CA PRO A 196 -9.70 4.16 -13.53
C PRO A 196 -10.55 5.07 -14.42
N GLN A 197 -11.85 5.20 -14.12
CA GLN A 197 -12.79 5.95 -14.95
C GLN A 197 -12.35 7.40 -15.23
N VAL A 198 -11.75 8.06 -14.26
CA VAL A 198 -11.21 9.42 -14.41
C VAL A 198 -10.14 9.48 -15.50
N TYR A 199 -9.25 8.47 -15.54
CA TYR A 199 -8.21 8.38 -16.57
C TYR A 199 -8.76 8.05 -17.95
N LYS A 200 -9.78 7.19 -18.02
CA LYS A 200 -10.48 6.93 -19.29
C LYS A 200 -11.02 8.22 -19.89
N SER A 201 -11.69 9.01 -19.06
CA SER A 201 -12.25 10.30 -19.48
C SER A 201 -11.16 11.29 -19.91
N GLU A 202 -10.05 11.36 -19.17
CA GLU A 202 -8.93 12.25 -19.51
C GLU A 202 -8.25 11.83 -20.82
N LEU A 203 -7.98 10.53 -20.99
CA LEU A 203 -7.40 10.01 -22.22
C LEU A 203 -8.28 10.35 -23.44
N ILE A 204 -9.59 10.12 -23.34
CA ILE A 204 -10.54 10.44 -24.39
C ILE A 204 -10.52 11.94 -24.70
N ASN A 205 -10.57 12.80 -23.68
CA ASN A 205 -10.56 14.26 -23.87
C ASN A 205 -9.27 14.75 -24.52
N ARG A 206 -8.11 14.22 -24.12
CA ARG A 206 -6.82 14.59 -24.73
C ARG A 206 -6.70 14.09 -26.19
N LEU A 207 -7.14 12.87 -26.45
CA LEU A 207 -7.18 12.34 -27.83
C LEU A 207 -8.11 13.19 -28.72
N TYR A 208 -9.28 13.55 -28.21
CA TYR A 208 -10.23 14.41 -28.94
C TYR A 208 -9.64 15.80 -29.22
N SER A 209 -9.05 16.45 -28.20
CA SER A 209 -8.41 17.76 -28.38
C SER A 209 -7.22 17.71 -29.35
N SER A 210 -6.44 16.64 -29.35
CA SER A 210 -5.32 16.43 -30.26
C SER A 210 -5.84 16.23 -31.71
N TYR A 211 -6.97 15.57 -31.86
CA TYR A 211 -7.62 15.38 -33.19
C TYR A 211 -8.21 16.70 -33.73
N GLU A 212 -8.92 17.48 -32.90
CA GLU A 212 -9.49 18.78 -33.31
C GLU A 212 -8.38 19.79 -33.71
N GLY A 213 -7.27 19.83 -32.98
CA GLY A 213 -6.12 20.68 -33.29
C GLY A 213 -5.40 20.34 -34.59
N ARG A 214 -5.69 19.15 -35.19
CA ARG A 214 -5.12 18.68 -36.47
C ARG A 214 -6.09 18.71 -37.63
N ARG A 215 -7.33 19.14 -37.41
CA ARG A 215 -8.29 19.33 -38.53
C ARG A 215 -7.73 20.36 -39.48
N PRO A 216 -7.55 20.03 -40.77
CA PRO A 216 -7.24 21.05 -41.78
C PRO A 216 -8.39 22.07 -41.82
N PRO A 217 -8.09 23.35 -42.11
CA PRO A 217 -9.09 24.45 -42.09
C PRO A 217 -10.21 24.37 -43.11
N ASP A 218 -10.30 23.31 -43.89
CA ASP A 218 -11.17 23.24 -45.08
C ASP A 218 -12.34 22.24 -44.98
N PHE A 219 -12.86 22.00 -43.78
CA PHE A 219 -14.12 21.28 -43.58
C PHE A 219 -15.15 22.18 -42.87
N GLU A 220 -15.60 23.26 -43.57
CA GLU A 220 -16.92 23.86 -43.37
C GLU A 220 -17.93 23.32 -44.39
#